data_91c38f0962d67c349280e111d25b0349
#
_entry.id   91c38f0962d67c349280e111d25b0349
#
_cell.length_a   1.000
_cell.length_b   1.000
_cell.length_c   1.000
_cell.angle_alpha   90.00
_cell.angle_beta   90.00
_cell.angle_gamma   90.00
#
_symmetry.space_group_name_H-M   'P 1'
#
loop_
_entity.id
_entity.type
_entity.pdbx_description
1 polymer ?
#
loop_
_entity_poly.entity_id
_entity_poly.type
_entity_poly.pdbx_seq_one_letter_code
_entity_poly.pdbx_strand_id
1 'polypeptide(L)'
;MGKDYLALETQQDHLGFYIEHKISPVHQNISNLSRHMERRNSLYRYLGLPSEYFRGKNILEVGPASGHNSLYIAACNPDKFDLLEPNPVAVNELLQLYKHFNVPHTKPNIISQTLEKFEKVQTYDLVICEAWLGISDHERKLMKKLAGFVKKGGIFVTTLASPVGFFLNMVRRLLANQILYKTDNFEKKTEKLLIAFSTHLETM
;
A
#
# COMPACT_ATOMS: atom_id res chain seq x y z
N MET A 1 -12.15 -33.59 13.21
CA MET A 1 -11.79 -33.11 11.87
C MET A 1 -12.10 -31.62 11.81
N GLY A 2 -11.19 -30.76 12.20
CA GLY A 2 -11.47 -29.31 12.28
C GLY A 2 -10.28 -28.53 12.79
N LYS A 3 -9.09 -28.75 12.23
CA LYS A 3 -7.89 -27.99 12.67
C LYS A 3 -7.08 -27.33 11.56
N ASP A 4 -7.37 -27.54 10.28
CA ASP A 4 -6.44 -27.13 9.21
C ASP A 4 -6.92 -26.03 8.28
N TYR A 5 -8.11 -25.46 8.47
CA TYR A 5 -8.59 -24.38 7.61
C TYR A 5 -8.07 -22.97 7.99
N LEU A 6 -7.49 -22.82 9.18
CA LEU A 6 -6.87 -21.56 9.63
C LEU A 6 -5.35 -21.55 9.52
N ALA A 7 -4.73 -22.69 9.21
CA ALA A 7 -3.28 -22.82 9.03
C ALA A 7 -2.80 -22.55 7.59
N LEU A 8 -3.65 -22.07 6.70
CA LEU A 8 -3.28 -21.67 5.34
C LEU A 8 -2.76 -20.24 5.23
N GLU A 9 -2.51 -19.56 6.31
CA GLU A 9 -1.56 -18.46 6.35
C GLU A 9 -0.13 -19.02 6.49
N THR A 10 0.31 -19.81 5.53
CA THR A 10 1.70 -19.70 5.13
C THR A 10 1.87 -18.24 4.79
N GLN A 11 2.67 -17.57 5.55
CA GLN A 11 3.16 -16.22 5.30
C GLN A 11 3.65 -16.21 3.85
N GLN A 12 2.74 -15.98 2.90
CA GLN A 12 3.11 -15.82 1.50
C GLN A 12 4.03 -14.62 1.55
N ASP A 13 5.27 -14.82 1.23
CA ASP A 13 6.20 -13.72 1.01
C ASP A 13 5.71 -12.94 -0.22
N HIS A 14 4.73 -12.08 0.01
CA HIS A 14 4.14 -11.25 -1.02
C HIS A 14 5.21 -10.43 -1.74
N LEU A 15 6.22 -9.98 -1.00
CA LEU A 15 7.32 -9.23 -1.58
C LEU A 15 8.14 -10.12 -2.53
N GLY A 16 8.49 -11.35 -2.11
CA GLY A 16 9.18 -12.32 -2.98
C GLY A 16 8.39 -12.61 -4.24
N PHE A 17 7.08 -12.84 -4.11
CA PHE A 17 6.18 -13.02 -5.25
C PHE A 17 6.19 -11.84 -6.22
N TYR A 18 6.07 -10.60 -5.71
CA TYR A 18 6.08 -9.40 -6.55
C TYR A 18 7.42 -9.19 -7.25
N ILE A 19 8.53 -9.48 -6.58
CA ILE A 19 9.87 -9.39 -7.16
C ILE A 19 10.05 -10.44 -8.26
N GLU A 20 9.69 -11.70 -8.01
CA GLU A 20 9.81 -12.81 -8.95
C GLU A 20 9.02 -12.54 -10.23
N HIS A 21 7.79 -12.07 -10.09
CA HIS A 21 6.90 -11.79 -11.23
C HIS A 21 7.03 -10.38 -11.78
N LYS A 22 7.94 -9.55 -11.26
CA LYS A 22 8.17 -8.16 -11.69
C LYS A 22 6.88 -7.31 -11.63
N ILE A 23 6.14 -7.45 -10.53
CA ILE A 23 4.85 -6.78 -10.33
C ILE A 23 5.01 -5.64 -9.30
N SER A 24 4.51 -4.45 -9.66
CA SER A 24 4.16 -3.41 -8.69
C SER A 24 2.69 -3.61 -8.30
N PRO A 25 2.38 -3.84 -7.01
CA PRO A 25 1.05 -4.35 -6.61
C PRO A 25 -0.09 -3.35 -6.77
N VAL A 26 0.21 -2.07 -6.89
CA VAL A 26 -0.81 -1.02 -6.92
C VAL A 26 -0.53 -0.03 -8.03
N HIS A 27 -1.42 0.00 -9.02
CA HIS A 27 -1.48 1.04 -10.02
C HIS A 27 -2.76 1.86 -9.85
N GLN A 28 -2.61 3.19 -9.86
CA GLN A 28 -3.76 4.10 -9.90
C GLN A 28 -3.87 4.70 -11.30
N ASN A 29 -5.10 4.85 -11.78
CA ASN A 29 -5.33 5.59 -13.01
C ASN A 29 -5.14 7.09 -12.74
N ILE A 30 -4.04 7.64 -13.23
CA ILE A 30 -3.67 9.06 -13.15
C ILE A 30 -3.73 9.76 -14.50
N SER A 31 -4.42 9.18 -15.49
CA SER A 31 -4.64 9.84 -16.78
C SER A 31 -5.29 11.23 -16.64
N ASN A 32 -6.11 11.40 -15.60
CA ASN A 32 -6.58 12.70 -15.13
C ASN A 32 -5.97 12.97 -13.74
N LEU A 33 -4.79 13.57 -13.72
CA LEU A 33 -4.06 13.86 -12.49
C LEU A 33 -4.84 14.79 -11.56
N SER A 34 -5.52 15.82 -12.09
CA SER A 34 -6.32 16.74 -11.27
C SER A 34 -7.40 16.00 -10.48
N ARG A 35 -8.15 15.12 -11.15
CA ARG A 35 -9.16 14.28 -10.49
C ARG A 35 -8.55 13.35 -9.44
N HIS A 36 -7.36 12.80 -9.68
CA HIS A 36 -6.66 11.98 -8.71
C HIS A 36 -6.27 12.80 -7.47
N MET A 37 -5.71 13.99 -7.65
CA MET A 37 -5.34 14.90 -6.58
C MET A 37 -6.55 15.35 -5.76
N GLU A 38 -7.68 15.64 -6.39
CA GLU A 38 -8.95 15.97 -5.72
C GLU A 38 -9.48 14.83 -4.85
N ARG A 39 -9.42 13.59 -5.36
CA ARG A 39 -9.81 12.40 -4.56
C ARG A 39 -8.93 12.24 -3.32
N ARG A 40 -7.61 12.43 -3.46
CA ARG A 40 -6.67 12.36 -2.33
C ARG A 40 -6.92 13.48 -1.34
N ASN A 41 -7.13 14.71 -1.82
CA ASN A 41 -7.50 15.85 -0.99
C ASN A 41 -8.79 15.60 -0.20
N SER A 42 -9.82 15.09 -0.87
CA SER A 42 -11.09 14.75 -0.22
C SER A 42 -10.91 13.70 0.87
N LEU A 43 -10.16 12.63 0.59
CA LEU A 43 -9.87 11.58 1.58
C LEU A 43 -9.20 12.15 2.83
N TYR A 44 -8.13 12.93 2.67
CA TYR A 44 -7.41 13.48 3.81
C TYR A 44 -8.23 14.53 4.57
N ARG A 45 -9.01 15.35 3.88
CA ARG A 45 -9.95 16.26 4.55
C ARG A 45 -10.99 15.53 5.39
N TYR A 46 -11.49 14.39 4.92
CA TYR A 46 -12.38 13.52 5.71
C TYR A 46 -11.72 12.99 6.98
N LEU A 47 -10.39 12.75 6.93
CA LEU A 47 -9.61 12.36 8.09
C LEU A 47 -9.21 13.55 8.99
N GLY A 48 -9.65 14.77 8.67
CA GLY A 48 -9.29 15.98 9.42
C GLY A 48 -7.90 16.51 9.11
N LEU A 49 -7.31 16.10 7.96
CA LEU A 49 -5.97 16.47 7.51
C LEU A 49 -6.07 17.30 6.22
N PRO A 50 -6.37 18.61 6.30
CA PRO A 50 -6.37 19.46 5.11
C PRO A 50 -4.95 19.56 4.50
N SER A 51 -4.84 20.00 3.24
CA SER A 51 -3.56 20.10 2.52
C SER A 51 -2.50 20.92 3.28
N GLU A 52 -2.93 21.95 3.98
CA GLU A 52 -2.08 22.82 4.79
C GLU A 52 -1.38 22.08 5.94
N TYR A 53 -1.98 21.00 6.42
CA TYR A 53 -1.40 20.19 7.51
C TYR A 53 -0.06 19.56 7.11
N PHE A 54 0.09 19.17 5.83
CA PHE A 54 1.30 18.48 5.34
C PHE A 54 2.47 19.43 5.15
N ARG A 55 2.21 20.71 4.94
CA ARG A 55 3.25 21.72 4.67
C ARG A 55 4.23 21.83 5.83
N GLY A 56 5.53 21.75 5.51
CA GLY A 56 6.61 21.88 6.50
C GLY A 56 6.67 20.74 7.50
N LYS A 57 6.01 19.60 7.26
CA LYS A 57 6.02 18.41 8.12
C LYS A 57 7.08 17.41 7.69
N ASN A 58 7.60 16.65 8.67
CA ASN A 58 8.37 15.45 8.42
C ASN A 58 7.42 14.27 8.31
N ILE A 59 7.36 13.66 7.15
CA ILE A 59 6.39 12.60 6.82
C ILE A 59 7.10 11.33 6.41
N LEU A 60 6.65 10.20 6.93
CA LEU A 60 7.02 8.85 6.48
C LEU A 60 5.78 8.19 5.85
N GLU A 61 5.92 7.72 4.63
CA GLU A 61 4.94 6.83 4.00
C GLU A 61 5.57 5.45 3.79
N VAL A 62 4.87 4.40 4.23
CA VAL A 62 5.32 3.02 4.16
C VAL A 62 4.46 2.25 3.18
N GLY A 63 5.10 1.62 2.21
CA GLY A 63 4.44 0.88 1.13
C GLY A 63 3.76 1.79 0.10
N PRO A 64 4.43 2.85 -0.42
CA PRO A 64 3.85 3.73 -1.43
C PRO A 64 3.64 3.03 -2.78
N ALA A 65 4.18 1.84 -2.97
CA ALA A 65 4.20 1.12 -4.23
C ALA A 65 4.69 2.00 -5.39
N SER A 66 3.91 2.12 -6.48
CA SER A 66 4.25 2.98 -7.62
C SER A 66 4.25 4.49 -7.33
N GLY A 67 3.86 4.92 -6.12
CA GLY A 67 3.93 6.31 -5.65
C GLY A 67 2.82 7.25 -6.16
N HIS A 68 1.83 6.74 -6.88
CA HIS A 68 0.75 7.59 -7.41
C HIS A 68 0.02 8.38 -6.32
N ASN A 69 -0.26 7.75 -5.17
CA ASN A 69 -0.91 8.41 -4.03
C ASN A 69 0.02 9.40 -3.33
N SER A 70 1.31 9.09 -3.29
CA SER A 70 2.34 9.91 -2.65
C SER A 70 2.57 11.25 -3.34
N LEU A 71 2.22 11.37 -4.65
CA LEU A 71 2.28 12.63 -5.40
C LEU A 71 1.48 13.74 -4.73
N TYR A 72 0.32 13.42 -4.16
CA TYR A 72 -0.51 14.41 -3.46
C TYR A 72 0.23 15.00 -2.26
N ILE A 73 0.84 14.16 -1.44
CA ILE A 73 1.58 14.59 -0.25
C ILE A 73 2.79 15.43 -0.65
N ALA A 74 3.55 14.98 -1.65
CA ALA A 74 4.68 15.72 -2.17
C ALA A 74 4.27 17.11 -2.68
N ALA A 75 3.11 17.23 -3.36
CA ALA A 75 2.58 18.50 -3.83
C ALA A 75 2.14 19.44 -2.69
N CYS A 76 1.87 18.92 -1.50
CA CYS A 76 1.57 19.73 -0.32
C CYS A 76 2.81 20.35 0.35
N ASN A 77 4.01 20.15 -0.20
CA ASN A 77 5.27 20.74 0.23
C ASN A 77 5.66 20.40 1.68
N PRO A 78 5.81 19.11 2.05
CA PRO A 78 6.40 18.72 3.32
C PRO A 78 7.87 19.17 3.39
N ASP A 79 8.40 19.33 4.61
CA ASP A 79 9.81 19.64 4.83
C ASP A 79 10.70 18.42 4.52
N LYS A 80 10.27 17.26 5.00
CA LYS A 80 10.89 15.97 4.70
C LYS A 80 9.83 14.94 4.34
N PHE A 81 10.09 14.19 3.28
CA PHE A 81 9.21 13.13 2.84
C PHE A 81 10.01 11.84 2.56
N ASP A 82 9.93 10.89 3.49
CA ASP A 82 10.56 9.58 3.38
C ASP A 82 9.54 8.57 2.85
N LEU A 83 9.91 7.83 1.82
CA LEU A 83 9.12 6.76 1.19
C LEU A 83 9.83 5.43 1.41
N LEU A 84 9.26 4.54 2.21
CA LEU A 84 9.81 3.22 2.49
C LEU A 84 9.15 2.18 1.61
N GLU A 85 9.86 1.70 0.58
CA GLU A 85 9.37 0.73 -0.41
C GLU A 85 10.42 -0.34 -0.70
N PRO A 86 10.18 -1.60 -0.33
CA PRO A 86 11.15 -2.68 -0.53
C PRO A 86 11.17 -3.25 -1.96
N ASN A 87 10.08 -3.09 -2.73
CA ASN A 87 9.95 -3.68 -4.06
C ASN A 87 10.73 -2.88 -5.11
N PRO A 88 11.81 -3.43 -5.71
CA PRO A 88 12.63 -2.68 -6.67
C PRO A 88 11.87 -2.27 -7.94
N VAL A 89 10.84 -3.03 -8.34
CA VAL A 89 9.98 -2.66 -9.48
C VAL A 89 9.19 -1.40 -9.15
N ALA A 90 8.54 -1.40 -7.99
CA ALA A 90 7.79 -0.23 -7.50
C ALA A 90 8.69 0.99 -7.28
N VAL A 91 9.90 0.81 -6.72
CA VAL A 91 10.89 1.87 -6.57
C VAL A 91 11.26 2.49 -7.93
N ASN A 92 11.47 1.68 -8.95
CA ASN A 92 11.80 2.19 -10.29
C ASN A 92 10.63 2.99 -10.89
N GLU A 93 9.39 2.49 -10.79
CA GLU A 93 8.19 3.19 -11.23
C GLU A 93 8.01 4.53 -10.49
N LEU A 94 8.21 4.52 -9.18
CA LEU A 94 8.14 5.69 -8.33
C LEU A 94 9.17 6.76 -8.75
N LEU A 95 10.42 6.36 -9.01
CA LEU A 95 11.47 7.28 -9.51
C LEU A 95 11.09 7.89 -10.86
N GLN A 96 10.55 7.09 -11.79
CA GLN A 96 10.10 7.57 -13.09
C GLN A 96 8.90 8.53 -12.95
N LEU A 97 7.95 8.21 -12.08
CA LEU A 97 6.80 9.04 -11.79
C LEU A 97 7.19 10.44 -11.30
N TYR A 98 8.07 10.50 -10.31
CA TYR A 98 8.56 11.78 -9.77
C TYR A 98 9.40 12.58 -10.74
N LYS A 99 10.12 11.90 -11.63
CA LYS A 99 10.83 12.56 -12.73
C LYS A 99 9.86 13.14 -13.77
N HIS A 100 8.79 12.40 -14.09
CA HIS A 100 7.79 12.81 -15.07
C HIS A 100 7.00 14.05 -14.61
N PHE A 101 6.50 14.02 -13.38
CA PHE A 101 5.65 15.10 -12.87
C PHE A 101 6.42 16.30 -12.32
N ASN A 102 7.74 16.22 -12.20
CA ASN A 102 8.60 17.30 -11.70
C ASN A 102 7.96 18.06 -10.51
N VAL A 103 7.58 17.31 -9.47
CA VAL A 103 6.91 17.89 -8.30
C VAL A 103 7.81 18.96 -7.67
N PRO A 104 7.36 20.24 -7.66
CA PRO A 104 8.18 21.31 -7.15
C PRO A 104 8.39 21.18 -5.63
N HIS A 105 9.56 21.62 -5.18
CA HIS A 105 9.94 21.85 -3.80
C HIS A 105 10.29 20.62 -2.95
N THR A 106 9.70 19.44 -3.16
CA THR A 106 10.00 18.28 -2.33
C THR A 106 10.40 17.08 -3.18
N LYS A 107 11.68 16.70 -3.10
CA LYS A 107 12.13 15.40 -3.59
C LYS A 107 12.00 14.39 -2.45
N PRO A 108 11.16 13.36 -2.58
CA PRO A 108 11.07 12.34 -1.56
C PRO A 108 12.40 11.58 -1.46
N ASN A 109 12.76 11.22 -0.24
CA ASN A 109 13.85 10.30 0.02
C ASN A 109 13.32 8.86 -0.05
N ILE A 110 13.72 8.12 -1.07
CA ILE A 110 13.27 6.75 -1.30
C ILE A 110 14.21 5.79 -0.58
N ILE A 111 13.64 4.99 0.34
CA ILE A 111 14.35 4.04 1.18
C ILE A 111 13.94 2.65 0.76
N SER A 112 14.85 1.93 0.05
CA SER A 112 14.58 0.58 -0.45
C SER A 112 14.87 -0.47 0.64
N GLN A 113 13.97 -0.56 1.63
CA GLN A 113 14.04 -1.51 2.73
C GLN A 113 12.66 -1.98 3.13
N THR A 114 12.58 -3.18 3.75
CA THR A 114 11.35 -3.63 4.40
C THR A 114 11.18 -2.91 5.74
N LEU A 115 9.94 -2.80 6.21
CA LEU A 115 9.63 -2.17 7.49
C LEU A 115 10.30 -2.91 8.67
N GLU A 116 10.46 -4.23 8.58
CA GLU A 116 11.13 -5.04 9.61
C GLU A 116 12.57 -4.58 9.83
N LYS A 117 13.29 -4.30 8.72
CA LYS A 117 14.71 -3.90 8.74
C LYS A 117 14.91 -2.39 8.93
N PHE A 118 13.87 -1.61 8.67
CA PHE A 118 13.97 -0.15 8.79
C PHE A 118 14.07 0.26 10.27
N GLU A 119 15.18 0.91 10.61
CA GLU A 119 15.40 1.47 11.95
C GLU A 119 15.10 2.96 11.97
N LYS A 120 14.50 3.39 13.07
CA LYS A 120 14.12 4.78 13.25
C LYS A 120 15.35 5.69 13.39
N VAL A 121 15.54 6.57 12.43
CA VAL A 121 16.56 7.63 12.50
C VAL A 121 16.03 8.86 13.22
N GLN A 122 14.72 9.12 13.12
CA GLN A 122 14.02 10.26 13.69
C GLN A 122 12.54 9.94 13.91
N THR A 123 11.82 10.84 14.57
CA THR A 123 10.36 10.78 14.65
C THR A 123 9.74 11.69 13.61
N TYR A 124 8.53 11.33 13.16
CA TYR A 124 7.78 12.01 12.11
C TYR A 124 6.55 12.71 12.67
N ASP A 125 6.15 13.81 12.05
CA ASP A 125 4.88 14.48 12.32
C ASP A 125 3.70 13.64 11.90
N LEU A 126 3.87 12.90 10.78
CA LEU A 126 2.87 12.04 10.19
C LEU A 126 3.54 10.76 9.70
N VAL A 127 2.95 9.62 10.05
CA VAL A 127 3.30 8.32 9.50
C VAL A 127 2.08 7.78 8.77
N ILE A 128 2.26 7.36 7.53
CA ILE A 128 1.19 6.85 6.66
C ILE A 128 1.51 5.43 6.25
N CYS A 129 0.53 4.53 6.37
CA CYS A 129 0.61 3.15 5.92
C CYS A 129 -0.76 2.71 5.41
N GLU A 130 -1.01 2.90 4.12
CA GLU A 130 -2.31 2.63 3.51
C GLU A 130 -2.34 1.25 2.83
N ALA A 131 -3.46 0.51 3.04
CA ALA A 131 -3.82 -0.73 2.34
C ALA A 131 -2.78 -1.86 2.41
N TRP A 132 -1.89 -1.83 3.40
CA TRP A 132 -0.80 -2.79 3.53
C TRP A 132 -0.88 -3.63 4.81
N LEU A 133 -1.23 -3.02 5.95
CA LEU A 133 -1.35 -3.70 7.23
C LEU A 133 -2.66 -4.47 7.35
N GLY A 134 -2.57 -5.71 7.80
CA GLY A 134 -3.71 -6.54 8.19
C GLY A 134 -3.88 -6.64 9.70
N ILE A 135 -4.39 -7.79 10.16
CA ILE A 135 -4.76 -8.03 11.56
C ILE A 135 -3.99 -9.21 12.19
N SER A 136 -3.05 -9.81 11.48
CA SER A 136 -2.21 -10.88 12.03
C SER A 136 -1.33 -10.37 13.18
N ASP A 137 -0.82 -11.29 14.01
CA ASP A 137 0.08 -10.92 15.12
C ASP A 137 1.38 -10.27 14.63
N HIS A 138 1.87 -10.69 13.45
CA HIS A 138 3.02 -10.07 12.82
C HIS A 138 2.71 -8.61 12.45
N GLU A 139 1.61 -8.37 11.74
CA GLU A 139 1.21 -7.03 11.31
C GLU A 139 0.88 -6.10 12.48
N ARG A 140 0.32 -6.65 13.58
CA ARG A 140 0.14 -5.89 14.82
C ARG A 140 1.47 -5.42 15.43
N LYS A 141 2.53 -6.24 15.35
CA LYS A 141 3.88 -5.83 15.78
C LYS A 141 4.42 -4.72 14.89
N LEU A 142 4.24 -4.82 13.57
CA LEU A 142 4.63 -3.78 12.62
C LEU A 142 3.84 -2.48 12.85
N MET A 143 2.55 -2.56 13.13
CA MET A 143 1.74 -1.39 13.50
C MET A 143 2.27 -0.69 14.76
N LYS A 144 2.66 -1.44 15.79
CA LYS A 144 3.30 -0.88 16.98
C LYS A 144 4.64 -0.22 16.65
N LYS A 145 5.45 -0.84 15.77
CA LYS A 145 6.70 -0.26 15.29
C LYS A 145 6.44 1.08 14.60
N LEU A 146 5.46 1.15 13.69
CA LEU A 146 5.07 2.39 12.99
C LEU A 146 4.58 3.48 13.96
N ALA A 147 3.74 3.11 14.93
CA ALA A 147 3.31 4.04 15.96
C ALA A 147 4.49 4.62 16.77
N GLY A 148 5.56 3.83 16.98
CA GLY A 148 6.80 4.28 17.60
C GLY A 148 7.60 5.30 16.76
N PHE A 149 7.32 5.44 15.47
CA PHE A 149 7.96 6.43 14.60
C PHE A 149 7.25 7.80 14.67
N VAL A 150 6.03 7.84 15.19
CA VAL A 150 5.28 9.08 15.35
C VAL A 150 5.83 9.89 16.52
N LYS A 151 6.08 11.18 16.33
CA LYS A 151 6.47 12.07 17.42
C LYS A 151 5.30 12.34 18.36
N LYS A 152 5.59 12.80 19.57
CA LYS A 152 4.54 13.24 20.50
C LYS A 152 3.69 14.35 19.87
N GLY A 153 2.36 14.15 19.82
CA GLY A 153 1.42 15.04 19.13
C GLY A 153 1.36 14.87 17.61
N GLY A 154 2.09 13.90 17.03
CA GLY A 154 1.98 13.52 15.62
C GLY A 154 0.80 12.59 15.36
N ILE A 155 0.62 12.23 14.10
CA ILE A 155 -0.52 11.42 13.63
C ILE A 155 -0.02 10.15 12.93
N PHE A 156 -0.71 9.03 13.15
CA PHE A 156 -0.56 7.81 12.39
C PHE A 156 -1.83 7.57 11.57
N VAL A 157 -1.69 7.48 10.24
CA VAL A 157 -2.77 7.16 9.31
C VAL A 157 -2.55 5.75 8.78
N THR A 158 -3.54 4.89 8.93
CA THR A 158 -3.53 3.54 8.36
C THR A 158 -4.91 3.13 7.89
N THR A 159 -4.96 2.19 6.95
CA THR A 159 -6.19 1.58 6.47
C THR A 159 -6.36 0.21 7.12
N LEU A 160 -7.48 -0.01 7.74
CA LEU A 160 -7.87 -1.32 8.26
C LEU A 160 -9.16 -1.76 7.58
N ALA A 161 -9.21 -3.01 7.15
CA ALA A 161 -10.43 -3.58 6.61
C ALA A 161 -11.44 -3.84 7.74
N SER A 162 -12.64 -3.30 7.60
CA SER A 162 -13.74 -3.69 8.51
C SER A 162 -14.19 -5.12 8.18
N PRO A 163 -14.65 -5.92 9.16
CA PRO A 163 -15.16 -7.28 8.92
C PRO A 163 -16.27 -7.31 7.86
N VAL A 164 -17.17 -6.35 7.89
CA VAL A 164 -18.27 -6.24 6.92
C VAL A 164 -17.76 -5.86 5.54
N GLY A 165 -16.90 -4.83 5.43
CA GLY A 165 -16.34 -4.40 4.15
C GLY A 165 -15.42 -5.45 3.52
N PHE A 166 -14.82 -6.31 4.33
CA PHE A 166 -13.93 -7.38 3.85
C PHE A 166 -14.66 -8.69 3.50
N PHE A 167 -15.93 -8.83 3.86
CA PHE A 167 -16.70 -10.06 3.68
C PHE A 167 -16.70 -10.56 2.23
N LEU A 168 -16.97 -9.69 1.27
CA LEU A 168 -16.97 -10.07 -0.16
C LEU A 168 -15.57 -10.51 -0.62
N ASN A 169 -14.51 -9.93 -0.10
CA ASN A 169 -13.15 -10.36 -0.41
C ASN A 169 -12.85 -11.74 0.17
N MET A 170 -13.36 -12.05 1.35
CA MET A 170 -13.25 -13.41 1.93
C MET A 170 -13.98 -14.43 1.06
N VAL A 171 -15.19 -14.13 0.61
CA VAL A 171 -15.96 -15.01 -0.30
C VAL A 171 -15.22 -15.23 -1.60
N ARG A 172 -14.68 -14.16 -2.23
CA ARG A 172 -13.86 -14.29 -3.45
C ARG A 172 -12.63 -15.16 -3.22
N ARG A 173 -11.93 -15.01 -2.10
CA ARG A 173 -10.78 -15.85 -1.74
C ARG A 173 -11.16 -17.33 -1.59
N LEU A 174 -12.27 -17.61 -0.93
CA LEU A 174 -12.77 -18.98 -0.78
C LEU A 174 -13.10 -19.60 -2.14
N LEU A 175 -13.81 -18.88 -3.00
CA LEU A 175 -14.12 -19.31 -4.36
C LEU A 175 -12.84 -19.52 -5.18
N ALA A 176 -11.91 -18.57 -5.15
CA ALA A 176 -10.62 -18.70 -5.82
C ALA A 176 -9.87 -19.97 -5.37
N ASN A 177 -9.80 -20.23 -4.07
CA ASN A 177 -9.15 -21.43 -3.54
C ASN A 177 -9.80 -22.72 -4.06
N GLN A 178 -11.12 -22.75 -4.18
CA GLN A 178 -11.83 -23.91 -4.76
C GLN A 178 -11.55 -24.08 -6.26
N ILE A 179 -11.58 -22.98 -7.02
CA ILE A 179 -11.31 -22.97 -8.48
C ILE A 179 -9.86 -23.41 -8.75
N LEU A 180 -8.92 -22.98 -7.91
CA LEU A 180 -7.51 -23.26 -8.07
C LEU A 180 -7.07 -24.59 -7.45
N TYR A 181 -7.99 -25.34 -6.84
CA TYR A 181 -7.67 -26.64 -6.22
C TYR A 181 -6.89 -27.54 -7.17
N LYS A 182 -5.73 -28.06 -6.72
CA LYS A 182 -4.78 -28.86 -7.49
C LYS A 182 -4.24 -28.19 -8.77
N THR A 183 -4.19 -26.87 -8.83
CA THR A 183 -3.60 -26.12 -9.94
C THR A 183 -2.34 -25.44 -9.44
N ASP A 184 -1.15 -25.89 -9.86
CA ASP A 184 0.14 -25.36 -9.36
C ASP A 184 0.78 -24.33 -10.29
N ASN A 185 0.46 -24.39 -11.60
CA ASN A 185 1.05 -23.49 -12.61
C ASN A 185 0.40 -22.11 -12.55
N PHE A 186 1.20 -21.04 -12.53
CA PHE A 186 0.75 -19.65 -12.38
C PHE A 186 -0.14 -19.20 -13.55
N GLU A 187 0.24 -19.49 -14.78
CA GLU A 187 -0.52 -19.09 -15.97
C GLU A 187 -1.90 -19.73 -15.96
N LYS A 188 -1.98 -21.04 -15.63
CA LYS A 188 -3.26 -21.76 -15.51
C LYS A 188 -4.12 -21.23 -14.36
N LYS A 189 -3.50 -20.82 -13.24
CA LYS A 189 -4.23 -20.18 -12.15
C LYS A 189 -4.85 -18.86 -12.60
N THR A 190 -4.06 -18.05 -13.29
CA THR A 190 -4.51 -16.76 -13.82
C THR A 190 -5.66 -16.94 -14.82
N GLU A 191 -5.51 -17.85 -15.79
CA GLU A 191 -6.54 -18.15 -16.79
C GLU A 191 -7.86 -18.57 -16.13
N LYS A 192 -7.82 -19.53 -15.19
CA LYS A 192 -9.00 -20.00 -14.48
C LYS A 192 -9.70 -18.88 -13.70
N LEU A 193 -8.95 -18.00 -13.04
CA LEU A 193 -9.51 -16.88 -12.30
C LEU A 193 -10.09 -15.82 -13.24
N LEU A 194 -9.43 -15.52 -14.36
CA LEU A 194 -9.94 -14.59 -15.37
C LEU A 194 -11.27 -15.08 -15.93
N ILE A 195 -11.39 -16.37 -16.29
CA ILE A 195 -12.66 -16.96 -16.77
C ILE A 195 -13.74 -16.88 -15.68
N ALA A 196 -13.41 -17.27 -14.45
CA ALA A 196 -14.39 -17.34 -13.37
C ALA A 196 -14.90 -15.96 -12.91
N PHE A 197 -14.08 -14.92 -13.05
CA PHE A 197 -14.42 -13.56 -12.62
C PHE A 197 -14.59 -12.58 -13.78
N SER A 198 -14.69 -13.05 -15.04
CA SER A 198 -14.79 -12.19 -16.24
C SER A 198 -15.91 -11.17 -16.12
N THR A 199 -17.13 -11.60 -15.82
CA THR A 199 -18.29 -10.70 -15.69
C THR A 199 -18.07 -9.63 -14.62
N HIS A 200 -17.40 -9.97 -13.52
CA HIS A 200 -17.08 -8.99 -12.47
C HIS A 200 -16.05 -7.97 -12.94
N LEU A 201 -15.07 -8.39 -13.72
CA LEU A 201 -14.03 -7.49 -14.26
C LEU A 201 -14.60 -6.52 -15.30
N GLU A 202 -15.59 -6.97 -16.08
CA GLU A 202 -16.28 -6.13 -17.07
C GLU A 202 -17.15 -5.02 -16.43
N THR A 203 -17.56 -5.22 -15.18
CA THR A 203 -18.42 -4.27 -14.44
C THR A 203 -17.65 -3.30 -13.53
N MET A 204 -16.33 -3.40 -13.44
CA MET A 204 -15.45 -2.51 -12.65
C MET A 204 -14.93 -1.34 -13.48
#